data_6af82e147500864f86bffc08ce7fdbba
#
_entry.id   6af82e147500864f86bffc08ce7fdbba
#
_cell.length_a   1.000
_cell.length_b   1.000
_cell.length_c   1.000
_cell.angle_alpha   90.00
_cell.angle_beta   90.00
_cell.angle_gamma   90.00
#
_symmetry.space_group_name_H-M   'P 1'
#
loop_
_entity.id
_entity.type
_entity.pdbx_description
1 polymer ?
#
loop_
_entity_poly.entity_id
_entity_poly.type
_entity_poly.pdbx_seq_one_letter_code
_entity_poly.pdbx_strand_id
1 'polypeptide(L)'
;SPMSRGLGDVYKRQPETARQQWISARRRYVALVGGRMDFELAETFYNSATRRLFDVVGLDIDLEFLWLGPTALPADDGTRGEYRNFPVDESLSESILQILEHSPLASQFGDIERDVANITADAQAVLDEIWDGYIDSIDILRPVFYRNKGAYLVGRLRWLNRVNPVILPVAVTSDGSVRVDAVLLTELSASRLFGYTRSYFHVLCRRPAAVVAFLKSLLPVKPVAELYTSIGYSAHGKTNLFRALYRHMEHSNTRFERARGARGMVMAVFTLPSFDVVFKLIKDRFPPSKRTTPEDVQRRYKLVFDRDKVGRLVDAQEFTNLSFDRDRFDEDLIEELQADCQRSVTVTEDEVILHHVYTERRLYPLDLYLREMAPDRAREAAIDYGNAIKDLASANIFPGDLFPKNFGVSRHGVVVFYDYDELALLSEVNFRTMPVSQSYEDEMLDQPWFPVEPNDVFPEEFRTYLRSPRVVGEVFDEVHPEICTVEFWQEMKDRHQGGERPDFFPYPQQYRFPED
;
A
#
# COMPACT_ATOMS: atom_id res chain seq x y z
N SER A 1 13.40 -15.89 -22.41
CA SER A 1 14.64 -16.01 -23.19
C SER A 1 15.38 -17.29 -22.74
N PRO A 2 15.93 -18.15 -23.64
CA PRO A 2 16.67 -19.38 -23.25
C PRO A 2 17.88 -19.13 -22.36
N MET A 3 18.40 -17.91 -22.31
CA MET A 3 19.54 -17.54 -21.44
C MET A 3 19.19 -17.42 -19.95
N SER A 4 17.93 -17.20 -19.58
CA SER A 4 17.54 -17.08 -18.17
C SER A 4 17.41 -18.43 -17.45
N ARG A 5 17.14 -19.53 -18.19
CA ARG A 5 17.06 -20.88 -17.62
C ARG A 5 18.42 -21.49 -17.33
N GLY A 6 19.45 -21.17 -18.12
CA GLY A 6 20.79 -21.72 -17.94
C GLY A 6 21.58 -21.11 -16.77
N LEU A 7 21.33 -19.86 -16.41
CA LEU A 7 21.98 -19.20 -15.27
C LEU A 7 21.45 -19.69 -13.91
N GLY A 8 20.16 -19.98 -13.80
CA GLY A 8 19.56 -20.49 -12.55
C GLY A 8 20.09 -21.84 -12.11
N ASP A 9 20.41 -22.75 -13.04
CA ASP A 9 20.93 -24.08 -12.68
C ASP A 9 22.43 -24.10 -12.37
N VAL A 10 23.19 -23.14 -12.85
CA VAL A 10 24.62 -23.00 -12.53
C VAL A 10 24.83 -22.49 -11.10
N TYR A 11 23.92 -21.64 -10.58
CA TYR A 11 24.01 -21.07 -9.24
C TYR A 11 23.49 -22.00 -8.13
N LYS A 12 22.64 -22.99 -8.44
CA LYS A 12 22.06 -23.92 -7.46
C LYS A 12 23.05 -24.92 -6.84
N ARG A 13 24.31 -24.94 -7.30
CA ARG A 13 25.38 -25.79 -6.77
C ARG A 13 26.64 -24.98 -6.53
N GLN A 14 26.55 -23.91 -5.75
CA GLN A 14 27.73 -23.18 -5.32
C GLN A 14 28.55 -24.07 -4.35
N PRO A 15 29.82 -24.34 -4.61
CA PRO A 15 30.65 -25.13 -3.70
C PRO A 15 30.84 -24.39 -2.36
N GLU A 16 31.07 -25.12 -1.29
CA GLU A 16 31.32 -24.57 0.06
C GLU A 16 32.41 -23.47 0.04
N THR A 17 33.36 -23.58 -0.87
CA THR A 17 34.39 -22.55 -1.11
C THR A 17 33.79 -21.19 -1.49
N ALA A 18 32.70 -21.16 -2.30
CA ALA A 18 32.03 -19.91 -2.67
C ALA A 18 31.32 -19.29 -1.47
N ARG A 19 30.71 -20.12 -0.61
CA ARG A 19 30.07 -19.66 0.63
C ARG A 19 31.09 -18.98 1.55
N GLN A 20 32.25 -19.60 1.78
CA GLN A 20 33.32 -19.05 2.60
C GLN A 20 33.91 -17.75 2.01
N GLN A 21 34.05 -17.67 0.70
CA GLN A 21 34.46 -16.45 0.02
C GLN A 21 33.43 -15.33 0.22
N TRP A 22 32.12 -15.63 0.19
CA TRP A 22 31.08 -14.66 0.39
C TRP A 22 31.01 -14.13 1.82
N ILE A 23 31.20 -15.01 2.82
CA ILE A 23 31.37 -14.62 4.24
C ILE A 23 32.56 -13.65 4.40
N SER A 24 33.66 -13.92 3.72
CA SER A 24 34.83 -13.03 3.73
C SER A 24 34.53 -11.70 3.02
N ALA A 25 33.81 -11.74 1.92
CA ALA A 25 33.36 -10.54 1.19
C ALA A 25 32.46 -9.66 2.05
N ARG A 26 31.54 -10.25 2.86
CA ARG A 26 30.71 -9.52 3.81
C ARG A 26 31.52 -8.65 4.77
N ARG A 27 32.61 -9.18 5.33
CA ARG A 27 33.49 -8.42 6.24
C ARG A 27 34.11 -7.21 5.53
N ARG A 28 34.55 -7.37 4.27
CA ARG A 28 35.13 -6.28 3.47
C ARG A 28 34.05 -5.27 3.11
N TYR A 29 32.84 -5.73 2.79
CA TYR A 29 31.70 -4.87 2.47
C TYR A 29 31.36 -3.93 3.63
N VAL A 30 31.31 -4.43 4.87
CA VAL A 30 31.11 -3.61 6.08
C VAL A 30 32.13 -2.47 6.15
N ALA A 31 33.41 -2.77 5.92
CA ALA A 31 34.46 -1.75 5.96
C ALA A 31 34.29 -0.66 4.87
N LEU A 32 33.74 -1.03 3.71
CA LEU A 32 33.50 -0.10 2.61
C LEU A 32 32.25 0.79 2.84
N VAL A 33 31.21 0.25 3.47
CA VAL A 33 29.92 0.94 3.59
C VAL A 33 29.65 1.54 4.97
N GLY A 34 30.45 1.18 5.99
CA GLY A 34 30.20 1.55 7.39
C GLY A 34 30.19 3.06 7.68
N GLY A 35 30.77 3.89 6.80
CA GLY A 35 30.73 5.36 6.91
C GLY A 35 29.61 6.02 6.10
N ARG A 36 28.76 5.25 5.42
CA ARG A 36 27.67 5.80 4.60
C ARG A 36 26.51 6.25 5.48
N MET A 37 25.85 7.31 5.03
CA MET A 37 24.64 7.84 5.70
C MET A 37 23.39 7.00 5.42
N ASP A 38 23.46 6.09 4.44
CA ASP A 38 22.41 5.17 4.00
C ASP A 38 22.87 3.71 4.17
N PHE A 39 23.65 3.44 5.21
CA PHE A 39 24.24 2.13 5.50
C PHE A 39 23.18 1.01 5.50
N GLU A 40 22.02 1.26 6.05
CA GLU A 40 20.91 0.31 6.11
C GLU A 40 20.40 -0.13 4.72
N LEU A 41 20.49 0.76 3.72
CA LEU A 41 20.15 0.41 2.34
C LEU A 41 21.24 -0.46 1.70
N ALA A 42 22.50 -0.19 2.05
CA ALA A 42 23.62 -1.01 1.58
C ALA A 42 23.53 -2.44 2.14
N GLU A 43 23.16 -2.62 3.41
CA GLU A 43 22.89 -3.96 3.98
C GLU A 43 21.78 -4.69 3.21
N THR A 44 20.67 -3.99 2.93
CA THR A 44 19.55 -4.55 2.15
C THR A 44 19.98 -4.97 0.75
N PHE A 45 20.81 -4.18 0.09
CA PHE A 45 21.37 -4.53 -1.22
C PHE A 45 22.20 -5.82 -1.14
N TYR A 46 23.09 -5.92 -0.14
CA TYR A 46 23.90 -7.11 0.07
C TYR A 46 23.05 -8.35 0.32
N ASN A 47 22.07 -8.29 1.23
CA ASN A 47 21.16 -9.40 1.51
C ASN A 47 20.38 -9.83 0.27
N SER A 48 19.92 -8.88 -0.55
CA SER A 48 19.22 -9.18 -1.80
C SER A 48 20.11 -9.92 -2.81
N ALA A 49 21.40 -9.54 -2.90
CA ALA A 49 22.39 -10.25 -3.71
C ALA A 49 22.67 -11.65 -3.17
N THR A 50 22.84 -11.77 -1.85
CA THR A 50 23.07 -13.04 -1.16
C THR A 50 21.97 -14.05 -1.44
N ARG A 51 20.70 -13.67 -1.26
CA ARG A 51 19.53 -14.54 -1.48
C ARG A 51 19.36 -14.98 -2.93
N ARG A 52 19.81 -14.17 -3.90
CA ARG A 52 19.84 -14.55 -5.31
C ARG A 52 20.95 -15.55 -5.65
N LEU A 53 22.08 -15.47 -4.94
CA LEU A 53 23.26 -16.31 -5.21
C LEU A 53 23.21 -17.66 -4.50
N PHE A 54 22.67 -17.72 -3.30
CA PHE A 54 22.78 -18.88 -2.41
C PHE A 54 21.45 -19.57 -2.08
N ASP A 55 20.34 -19.08 -2.63
CA ASP A 55 19.00 -19.67 -2.40
C ASP A 55 18.69 -19.91 -0.90
N VAL A 56 18.98 -18.90 -0.09
CA VAL A 56 18.92 -18.98 1.38
C VAL A 56 17.52 -19.33 1.85
N VAL A 57 17.38 -20.35 2.70
CA VAL A 57 16.15 -20.76 3.37
C VAL A 57 16.14 -20.21 4.80
N GLY A 58 15.04 -19.59 5.21
CA GLY A 58 14.92 -18.99 6.54
C GLY A 58 15.93 -17.88 6.79
N LEU A 59 16.71 -18.00 7.86
CA LEU A 59 17.76 -17.07 8.30
C LEU A 59 19.13 -17.67 8.13
N ASP A 60 20.07 -16.96 7.51
CA ASP A 60 21.50 -17.33 7.49
C ASP A 60 22.35 -16.16 8.00
N ILE A 61 22.67 -16.20 9.29
CA ILE A 61 23.44 -15.14 9.99
C ILE A 61 24.87 -14.98 9.50
N ASP A 62 25.44 -16.01 8.89
CA ASP A 62 26.80 -15.97 8.33
C ASP A 62 26.84 -15.24 7.00
N LEU A 63 25.80 -15.45 6.17
CA LEU A 63 25.71 -14.89 4.83
C LEU A 63 25.05 -13.51 4.81
N GLU A 64 24.07 -13.25 5.67
CA GLU A 64 23.22 -12.05 5.63
C GLU A 64 23.51 -11.07 6.77
N PHE A 65 23.13 -9.81 6.58
CA PHE A 65 23.03 -8.82 7.65
C PHE A 65 21.68 -9.00 8.35
N LEU A 66 21.64 -9.86 9.35
CA LEU A 66 20.45 -10.18 10.13
C LEU A 66 20.59 -9.56 11.53
N TRP A 67 20.13 -8.32 11.66
CA TRP A 67 19.93 -7.71 12.95
C TRP A 67 18.45 -7.86 13.35
N LEU A 68 18.17 -8.78 14.27
CA LEU A 68 16.80 -9.02 14.77
C LEU A 68 16.45 -8.13 15.98
N GLY A 69 17.36 -7.29 16.44
CA GLY A 69 17.06 -6.27 17.44
C GLY A 69 16.08 -5.18 16.94
N PRO A 70 15.61 -4.31 17.82
CA PRO A 70 14.78 -3.16 17.42
C PRO A 70 15.50 -2.37 16.34
N THR A 71 14.75 -1.93 15.31
CA THR A 71 15.33 -1.03 14.29
C THR A 71 15.76 0.25 15.00
N ALA A 72 17.07 0.46 15.10
CA ALA A 72 17.63 1.67 15.69
C ALA A 72 17.42 2.83 14.73
N LEU A 73 16.36 3.60 14.93
CA LEU A 73 16.20 4.89 14.28
C LEU A 73 17.01 5.95 15.04
N PRO A 74 17.57 6.95 14.34
CA PRO A 74 18.22 8.07 14.99
C PRO A 74 17.29 8.75 16.01
N ALA A 75 17.81 9.15 17.15
CA ALA A 75 17.10 10.01 18.09
C ALA A 75 16.83 11.38 17.46
N ASP A 76 15.96 12.20 18.08
CA ASP A 76 15.54 13.49 17.50
C ASP A 76 16.71 14.43 17.19
N ASP A 77 17.74 14.46 18.03
CA ASP A 77 18.98 15.19 17.78
C ASP A 77 19.73 14.69 16.53
N GLY A 78 19.68 13.39 16.24
CA GLY A 78 20.23 12.78 15.03
C GLY A 78 19.47 13.12 13.76
N THR A 79 18.25 13.69 13.85
CA THR A 79 17.42 14.07 12.69
C THR A 79 17.59 15.53 12.28
N ARG A 80 18.21 16.38 13.11
CA ARG A 80 18.30 17.85 12.93
C ARG A 80 18.84 18.32 11.59
N GLY A 81 19.68 17.53 10.91
CA GLY A 81 20.18 17.86 9.57
C GLY A 81 19.16 17.70 8.45
N GLU A 82 18.07 16.98 8.67
CA GLU A 82 17.08 16.62 7.65
C GLU A 82 15.87 17.54 7.62
N TYR A 83 15.70 18.40 8.62
CA TYR A 83 14.64 19.40 8.64
C TYR A 83 15.17 20.81 8.93
N ARG A 84 14.34 21.82 8.70
CA ARG A 84 14.54 23.19 9.11
C ARG A 84 13.50 23.54 10.15
N ASN A 85 13.92 24.18 11.22
CA ASN A 85 13.05 24.70 12.28
C ASN A 85 12.68 26.15 11.99
N PHE A 86 11.41 26.50 12.14
CA PHE A 86 10.83 27.82 12.00
C PHE A 86 10.13 28.15 13.33
N PRO A 87 10.72 29.01 14.18
CA PRO A 87 10.06 29.48 15.39
C PRO A 87 8.79 30.26 15.07
N VAL A 88 7.79 30.18 15.91
CA VAL A 88 6.54 30.97 15.80
C VAL A 88 6.59 32.06 16.88
N ASP A 89 7.40 33.10 16.62
CA ASP A 89 7.68 34.16 17.58
C ASP A 89 6.71 35.36 17.49
N GLU A 90 6.37 35.78 16.25
CA GLU A 90 5.52 36.95 16.01
C GLU A 90 4.13 36.56 15.50
N SER A 91 4.07 35.78 14.45
CA SER A 91 2.80 35.28 13.90
C SER A 91 2.96 33.96 13.15
N LEU A 92 1.89 33.18 13.14
CA LEU A 92 1.83 31.94 12.36
C LEU A 92 2.01 32.22 10.86
N SER A 93 1.41 33.30 10.33
CA SER A 93 1.49 33.68 8.91
C SER A 93 2.92 34.00 8.48
N GLU A 94 3.71 34.66 9.31
CA GLU A 94 5.11 34.96 9.00
C GLU A 94 5.95 33.68 8.96
N SER A 95 5.75 32.76 9.90
CA SER A 95 6.44 31.47 9.88
C SER A 95 6.05 30.63 8.65
N ILE A 96 4.77 30.66 8.24
CA ILE A 96 4.31 30.01 7.00
C ILE A 96 4.95 30.63 5.76
N LEU A 97 5.01 31.97 5.69
CA LEU A 97 5.69 32.67 4.59
C LEU A 97 7.15 32.21 4.49
N GLN A 98 7.88 32.23 5.61
CA GLN A 98 9.27 31.76 5.65
C GLN A 98 9.40 30.28 5.20
N ILE A 99 8.46 29.41 5.54
CA ILE A 99 8.45 28.02 5.09
C ILE A 99 8.37 27.95 3.58
N LEU A 100 7.43 28.67 2.95
CA LEU A 100 7.24 28.66 1.49
C LEU A 100 8.42 29.29 0.76
N GLU A 101 8.93 30.44 1.21
CA GLU A 101 10.10 31.12 0.65
C GLU A 101 11.40 30.32 0.73
N HIS A 102 11.54 29.48 1.77
CA HIS A 102 12.72 28.66 1.95
C HIS A 102 12.55 27.22 1.44
N SER A 103 11.40 26.91 0.86
CA SER A 103 11.16 25.60 0.25
C SER A 103 11.94 25.43 -1.05
N PRO A 104 12.27 24.20 -1.46
CA PRO A 104 12.84 23.96 -2.79
C PRO A 104 11.93 24.39 -3.95
N LEU A 105 10.66 24.69 -3.70
CA LEU A 105 9.66 25.12 -4.68
C LEU A 105 9.43 26.64 -4.68
N ALA A 106 10.14 27.43 -3.87
CA ALA A 106 9.91 28.85 -3.64
C ALA A 106 9.74 29.68 -4.94
N SER A 107 10.60 29.46 -5.93
CA SER A 107 10.57 30.20 -7.19
C SER A 107 9.43 29.81 -8.15
N GLN A 108 8.63 28.81 -7.78
CA GLN A 108 7.55 28.26 -8.61
C GLN A 108 6.16 28.69 -8.12
N PHE A 109 6.03 29.22 -6.89
CA PHE A 109 4.74 29.70 -6.37
C PHE A 109 4.25 30.90 -7.17
N GLY A 110 2.96 30.84 -7.60
CA GLY A 110 2.32 31.92 -8.37
C GLY A 110 1.87 33.08 -7.48
N ASP A 111 1.20 32.75 -6.38
CA ASP A 111 0.70 33.73 -5.40
C ASP A 111 0.96 33.21 -3.97
N ILE A 112 2.13 33.54 -3.46
CA ILE A 112 2.57 33.09 -2.15
C ILE A 112 1.78 33.74 -1.01
N GLU A 113 1.33 34.99 -1.17
CA GLU A 113 0.57 35.72 -0.15
C GLU A 113 -0.81 35.08 0.05
N ARG A 114 -1.49 34.73 -1.05
CA ARG A 114 -2.74 33.98 -1.01
C ARG A 114 -2.56 32.62 -0.32
N ASP A 115 -1.53 31.88 -0.69
CA ASP A 115 -1.26 30.56 -0.09
C ASP A 115 -1.01 30.66 1.41
N VAL A 116 -0.24 31.68 1.86
CA VAL A 116 -0.02 31.98 3.28
C VAL A 116 -1.34 32.28 3.99
N ALA A 117 -2.20 33.11 3.40
CA ALA A 117 -3.48 33.45 3.99
C ALA A 117 -4.40 32.22 4.17
N ASN A 118 -4.50 31.37 3.14
CA ASN A 118 -5.31 30.15 3.16
C ASN A 118 -4.79 29.17 4.22
N ILE A 119 -3.48 28.88 4.24
CA ILE A 119 -2.87 27.97 5.21
C ILE A 119 -3.07 28.50 6.63
N THR A 120 -2.86 29.80 6.84
CA THR A 120 -2.99 30.41 8.18
C THR A 120 -4.41 30.30 8.70
N ALA A 121 -5.41 30.57 7.86
CA ALA A 121 -6.82 30.50 8.27
C ALA A 121 -7.23 29.09 8.70
N ASP A 122 -6.93 28.09 7.89
CA ASP A 122 -7.27 26.69 8.19
C ASP A 122 -6.45 26.15 9.38
N ALA A 123 -5.15 26.49 9.44
CA ALA A 123 -4.28 26.06 10.52
C ALA A 123 -4.75 26.64 11.85
N GLN A 124 -5.08 27.93 11.92
CA GLN A 124 -5.53 28.58 13.14
C GLN A 124 -6.81 27.93 13.68
N ALA A 125 -7.79 27.66 12.82
CA ALA A 125 -9.04 27.01 13.22
C ALA A 125 -8.81 25.64 13.89
N VAL A 126 -7.91 24.83 13.33
CA VAL A 126 -7.58 23.50 13.89
C VAL A 126 -6.76 23.64 15.18
N LEU A 127 -5.83 24.60 15.24
CA LEU A 127 -4.97 24.80 16.41
C LEU A 127 -5.72 25.33 17.61
N ASP A 128 -6.70 26.21 17.40
CA ASP A 128 -7.58 26.70 18.45
C ASP A 128 -8.37 25.54 19.10
N GLU A 129 -8.75 24.55 18.31
CA GLU A 129 -9.48 23.37 18.79
C GLU A 129 -8.57 22.41 19.57
N ILE A 130 -7.33 22.17 19.10
CA ILE A 130 -6.48 21.09 19.65
C ILE A 130 -5.46 21.56 20.70
N TRP A 131 -4.98 22.83 20.64
CA TRP A 131 -3.88 23.36 21.45
C TRP A 131 -4.11 24.77 22.00
N ASP A 132 -5.34 25.22 22.08
CA ASP A 132 -5.66 26.59 22.50
C ASP A 132 -4.89 27.67 21.71
N GLY A 133 -4.55 27.38 20.46
CA GLY A 133 -3.84 28.28 19.53
C GLY A 133 -2.32 28.39 19.73
N TYR A 134 -1.70 27.67 20.64
CA TYR A 134 -0.26 27.82 20.94
C TYR A 134 0.62 26.86 20.13
N ILE A 135 1.68 27.41 19.52
CA ILE A 135 2.74 26.65 18.81
C ILE A 135 4.09 27.28 19.15
N ASP A 136 5.09 26.45 19.47
CA ASP A 136 6.47 26.93 19.69
C ASP A 136 7.23 27.08 18.37
N SER A 137 7.10 26.11 17.49
CA SER A 137 7.81 26.09 16.21
C SER A 137 7.22 25.08 15.23
N ILE A 138 7.62 25.23 13.96
CA ILE A 138 7.30 24.31 12.86
C ILE A 138 8.61 23.73 12.32
N ASP A 139 8.73 22.40 12.33
CA ASP A 139 9.85 21.71 11.68
C ASP A 139 9.40 21.21 10.31
N ILE A 140 10.07 21.58 9.23
CA ILE A 140 9.78 21.11 7.87
C ILE A 140 10.97 20.29 7.35
N LEU A 141 10.69 19.07 6.88
CA LEU A 141 11.69 18.22 6.21
C LEU A 141 12.25 18.94 4.97
N ARG A 142 13.56 18.88 4.79
CA ARG A 142 14.23 19.50 3.64
C ARG A 142 13.88 18.83 2.31
N PRO A 143 13.81 17.49 2.22
CA PRO A 143 13.38 16.83 0.99
C PRO A 143 11.90 17.07 0.74
N VAL A 144 11.57 17.34 -0.54
CA VAL A 144 10.20 17.37 -1.04
C VAL A 144 9.76 15.94 -1.34
N PHE A 145 8.52 15.64 -1.04
CA PHE A 145 7.89 14.35 -1.29
C PHE A 145 7.08 14.45 -2.57
N TYR A 146 7.41 13.66 -3.59
CA TYR A 146 6.71 13.66 -4.87
C TYR A 146 5.86 12.41 -5.03
N ARG A 147 4.60 12.61 -5.44
CA ARG A 147 3.68 11.51 -5.75
C ARG A 147 2.74 11.94 -6.86
N ASN A 148 2.66 11.14 -7.93
CA ASN A 148 1.88 11.47 -9.12
C ASN A 148 2.28 12.84 -9.71
N LYS A 149 1.34 13.79 -9.78
CA LYS A 149 1.56 15.18 -10.21
C LYS A 149 1.75 16.15 -9.04
N GLY A 150 1.65 15.66 -7.80
CA GLY A 150 1.73 16.50 -6.59
C GLY A 150 3.11 16.48 -5.94
N ALA A 151 3.43 17.57 -5.27
CA ALA A 151 4.54 17.71 -4.34
C ALA A 151 3.98 17.94 -2.93
N TYR A 152 4.74 17.58 -1.91
CA TYR A 152 4.29 17.73 -0.52
C TYR A 152 5.46 18.22 0.32
N LEU A 153 5.23 19.30 1.07
CA LEU A 153 6.11 19.73 2.14
C LEU A 153 5.61 19.06 3.43
N VAL A 154 6.45 18.25 4.04
CA VAL A 154 6.10 17.43 5.20
C VAL A 154 6.82 17.93 6.42
N GLY A 155 6.09 18.16 7.49
CA GLY A 155 6.64 18.70 8.71
C GLY A 155 5.84 18.33 9.95
N ARG A 156 6.19 18.99 11.05
CA ARG A 156 5.54 18.86 12.36
C ARG A 156 5.44 20.20 13.06
N LEU A 157 4.31 20.40 13.70
CA LEU A 157 4.09 21.46 14.67
C LEU A 157 4.62 20.98 16.03
N ARG A 158 5.22 21.88 16.79
CA ARG A 158 5.71 21.59 18.14
C ARG A 158 5.11 22.58 19.13
N TRP A 159 4.62 22.02 20.23
CA TRP A 159 4.21 22.78 21.40
C TRP A 159 4.58 22.00 22.67
N LEU A 160 5.52 22.54 23.44
CA LEU A 160 6.11 21.82 24.57
C LEU A 160 6.65 20.44 24.13
N ASN A 161 6.12 19.38 24.72
CA ASN A 161 6.48 17.99 24.36
C ASN A 161 5.50 17.34 23.36
N ARG A 162 4.54 18.11 22.81
CA ARG A 162 3.56 17.62 21.84
C ARG A 162 4.06 17.85 20.42
N VAL A 163 3.69 16.92 19.55
CA VAL A 163 4.02 16.97 18.13
C VAL A 163 2.75 16.65 17.34
N ASN A 164 2.48 17.44 16.30
CA ASN A 164 1.38 17.20 15.39
C ASN A 164 1.87 17.32 13.94
N PRO A 165 1.39 16.51 13.00
CA PRO A 165 1.79 16.65 11.61
C PRO A 165 1.34 17.98 11.02
N VAL A 166 2.15 18.53 10.13
CA VAL A 166 1.77 19.55 9.15
C VAL A 166 2.25 19.12 7.79
N ILE A 167 1.31 18.96 6.86
CA ILE A 167 1.63 18.57 5.49
C ILE A 167 0.94 19.56 4.57
N LEU A 168 1.73 20.14 3.66
CA LEU A 168 1.27 21.10 2.67
C LEU A 168 1.37 20.43 1.28
N PRO A 169 0.27 19.87 0.76
CA PRO A 169 0.19 19.44 -0.63
C PRO A 169 0.35 20.65 -1.56
N VAL A 170 1.15 20.48 -2.60
CA VAL A 170 1.41 21.51 -3.62
C VAL A 170 0.99 20.94 -4.98
N ALA A 171 0.12 21.68 -5.67
CA ALA A 171 -0.40 21.33 -6.99
C ALA A 171 0.11 22.31 -8.05
N VAL A 172 0.18 21.86 -9.31
CA VAL A 172 0.50 22.69 -10.46
C VAL A 172 -0.78 23.34 -10.97
N THR A 173 -0.73 24.63 -11.21
CA THR A 173 -1.83 25.42 -11.77
C THR A 173 -1.83 25.37 -13.31
N SER A 174 -2.89 25.87 -13.94
CA SER A 174 -3.03 25.86 -15.40
C SER A 174 -1.98 26.71 -16.15
N ASP A 175 -1.40 27.70 -15.50
CA ASP A 175 -0.33 28.56 -16.03
C ASP A 175 1.09 27.98 -15.81
N GLY A 176 1.19 26.83 -15.15
CA GLY A 176 2.44 26.13 -14.87
C GLY A 176 3.15 26.58 -13.60
N SER A 177 2.60 27.53 -12.85
CA SER A 177 3.05 27.85 -11.49
C SER A 177 2.59 26.76 -10.50
N VAL A 178 2.97 26.86 -9.24
CA VAL A 178 2.46 25.98 -8.19
C VAL A 178 1.72 26.78 -7.11
N ARG A 179 0.79 26.11 -6.44
CA ARG A 179 0.08 26.64 -5.27
C ARG A 179 -0.01 25.57 -4.18
N VAL A 180 -0.20 26.00 -2.95
CA VAL A 180 -0.60 25.08 -1.89
C VAL A 180 -2.07 24.70 -2.10
N ASP A 181 -2.35 23.41 -2.13
CA ASP A 181 -3.68 22.89 -2.45
C ASP A 181 -4.54 22.61 -1.22
N ALA A 182 -3.88 22.33 -0.08
CA ALA A 182 -4.54 22.03 1.20
C ALA A 182 -3.57 22.15 2.36
N VAL A 183 -4.07 22.13 3.59
CA VAL A 183 -3.27 21.91 4.80
C VAL A 183 -3.80 20.70 5.57
N LEU A 184 -2.92 19.74 5.89
CA LEU A 184 -3.27 18.52 6.60
C LEU A 184 -2.58 18.53 7.97
N LEU A 185 -3.37 18.67 9.03
CA LEU A 185 -2.86 18.89 10.39
C LEU A 185 -3.17 17.75 11.36
N THR A 186 -3.81 16.67 10.91
CA THR A 186 -4.20 15.57 11.81
C THR A 186 -3.38 14.31 11.57
N GLU A 187 -3.13 13.53 12.64
CA GLU A 187 -2.49 12.21 12.50
C GLU A 187 -3.29 11.30 11.54
N LEU A 188 -4.63 11.42 11.55
CA LEU A 188 -5.49 10.67 10.64
C LEU A 188 -5.21 11.02 9.18
N SER A 189 -5.15 12.32 8.84
CA SER A 189 -4.84 12.79 7.47
C SER A 189 -3.44 12.35 7.03
N ALA A 190 -2.45 12.52 7.90
CA ALA A 190 -1.08 12.05 7.65
C ALA A 190 -1.02 10.52 7.48
N SER A 191 -1.73 9.76 8.32
CA SER A 191 -1.75 8.31 8.25
C SER A 191 -2.44 7.79 6.98
N ARG A 192 -3.48 8.48 6.49
CA ARG A 192 -4.11 8.20 5.19
C ARG A 192 -3.18 8.51 4.04
N LEU A 193 -2.49 9.64 4.07
CA LEU A 193 -1.53 10.05 3.06
C LEU A 193 -0.36 9.06 2.93
N PHE A 194 0.19 8.62 4.05
CA PHE A 194 1.22 7.58 4.15
C PHE A 194 0.63 6.17 4.26
N GLY A 195 -0.50 5.89 3.61
CA GLY A 195 -1.28 4.66 3.74
C GLY A 195 -0.53 3.36 3.40
N TYR A 196 -1.24 2.24 3.47
CA TYR A 196 -0.69 0.88 3.27
C TYR A 196 -0.71 0.45 1.80
N THR A 197 -0.80 1.39 0.89
CA THR A 197 -0.96 1.13 -0.52
C THR A 197 0.36 1.23 -1.25
N ARG A 198 0.46 0.62 -2.42
CA ARG A 198 1.66 0.63 -3.26
C ARG A 198 2.05 2.02 -3.76
N SER A 199 1.10 2.94 -3.82
CA SER A 199 1.35 4.31 -4.23
C SER A 199 2.19 5.05 -3.17
N TYR A 200 3.49 5.09 -3.35
CA TYR A 200 4.45 5.69 -2.42
C TYR A 200 5.05 7.00 -2.98
N PHE A 201 5.67 7.76 -2.08
CA PHE A 201 6.38 8.96 -2.43
C PHE A 201 7.76 8.67 -3.02
N HIS A 202 8.20 9.50 -3.94
CA HIS A 202 9.59 9.60 -4.34
C HIS A 202 10.26 10.69 -3.52
N VAL A 203 11.16 10.30 -2.63
CA VAL A 203 11.85 11.21 -1.71
C VAL A 203 13.36 11.08 -1.90
N LEU A 204 14.00 12.14 -2.37
CA LEU A 204 15.45 12.18 -2.50
C LEU A 204 16.07 12.70 -1.20
N CYS A 205 16.56 11.82 -0.37
CA CYS A 205 17.21 12.16 0.88
C CYS A 205 18.55 11.43 1.05
N ARG A 206 19.47 12.06 1.80
CA ARG A 206 20.81 11.48 2.05
C ARG A 206 20.79 10.49 3.22
N ARG A 207 19.87 10.65 4.16
CA ARG A 207 19.74 9.87 5.39
C ARG A 207 18.30 9.34 5.53
N PRO A 208 17.95 8.26 4.82
CA PRO A 208 16.59 7.71 4.87
C PRO A 208 16.13 7.36 6.28
N ALA A 209 17.02 6.79 7.10
CA ALA A 209 16.73 6.46 8.50
C ALA A 209 16.32 7.70 9.32
N ALA A 210 16.92 8.87 9.09
CA ALA A 210 16.58 10.09 9.79
C ALA A 210 15.22 10.66 9.34
N VAL A 211 14.91 10.58 8.03
CA VAL A 211 13.59 10.93 7.51
C VAL A 211 12.52 10.00 8.09
N VAL A 212 12.78 8.69 8.13
CA VAL A 212 11.87 7.71 8.73
C VAL A 212 11.70 7.94 10.23
N ALA A 213 12.76 8.30 10.96
CA ALA A 213 12.68 8.66 12.37
C ALA A 213 11.78 9.89 12.60
N PHE A 214 11.92 10.92 11.75
CA PHE A 214 11.04 12.08 11.77
C PHE A 214 9.58 11.69 11.52
N LEU A 215 9.31 10.92 10.46
CA LEU A 215 7.95 10.43 10.17
C LEU A 215 7.38 9.55 11.29
N LYS A 216 8.23 8.76 11.95
CA LYS A 216 7.84 7.93 13.11
C LYS A 216 7.37 8.78 14.30
N SER A 217 7.93 9.99 14.47
CA SER A 217 7.44 10.94 15.50
C SER A 217 6.04 11.48 15.19
N LEU A 218 5.65 11.54 13.90
CA LEU A 218 4.32 11.95 13.45
C LEU A 218 3.30 10.81 13.45
N LEU A 219 3.79 9.60 13.19
CA LEU A 219 2.99 8.39 12.99
C LEU A 219 3.50 7.27 13.92
N PRO A 220 3.36 7.44 15.25
CA PRO A 220 4.01 6.57 16.23
C PRO A 220 3.53 5.12 16.15
N VAL A 221 2.31 4.87 15.68
CA VAL A 221 1.75 3.52 15.54
C VAL A 221 2.17 2.83 14.24
N LYS A 222 2.61 3.60 13.21
CA LYS A 222 2.94 3.04 11.91
C LYS A 222 4.27 2.25 11.95
N PRO A 223 4.31 1.00 11.43
CA PRO A 223 5.53 0.20 11.37
C PRO A 223 6.65 0.89 10.57
N VAL A 224 7.89 0.74 11.02
CA VAL A 224 9.07 1.30 10.34
C VAL A 224 9.20 0.76 8.91
N ALA A 225 8.88 -0.51 8.69
CA ALA A 225 8.85 -1.13 7.37
C ALA A 225 7.95 -0.37 6.39
N GLU A 226 6.75 0.02 6.83
CA GLU A 226 5.81 0.77 6.01
C GLU A 226 6.26 2.22 5.76
N LEU A 227 6.92 2.86 6.74
CA LEU A 227 7.47 4.20 6.55
C LEU A 227 8.58 4.22 5.49
N TYR A 228 9.48 3.24 5.48
CA TYR A 228 10.47 3.11 4.41
C TYR A 228 9.80 2.88 3.05
N THR A 229 8.81 1.98 2.99
CA THR A 229 8.05 1.74 1.76
C THR A 229 7.36 3.02 1.28
N SER A 230 6.71 3.77 2.18
CA SER A 230 5.96 4.97 1.81
C SER A 230 6.82 6.10 1.23
N ILE A 231 8.11 6.13 1.52
CA ILE A 231 9.06 7.12 0.96
C ILE A 231 9.92 6.57 -0.21
N GLY A 232 9.51 5.41 -0.78
CA GLY A 232 10.14 4.87 -1.99
C GLY A 232 11.25 3.82 -1.75
N TYR A 233 11.57 3.48 -0.50
CA TYR A 233 12.58 2.46 -0.16
C TYR A 233 11.95 1.10 0.12
N SER A 234 11.10 0.61 -0.78
CA SER A 234 10.32 -0.63 -0.60
C SER A 234 11.18 -1.87 -0.35
N ALA A 235 12.35 -1.99 -0.98
CA ALA A 235 13.27 -3.10 -0.74
C ALA A 235 13.77 -3.13 0.72
N HIS A 236 14.05 -1.95 1.30
CA HIS A 236 14.44 -1.86 2.70
C HIS A 236 13.23 -2.01 3.64
N GLY A 237 12.06 -1.51 3.24
CA GLY A 237 10.79 -1.78 3.92
C GLY A 237 10.53 -3.29 4.04
N LYS A 238 10.69 -4.04 2.94
CA LYS A 238 10.62 -5.51 2.93
C LYS A 238 11.63 -6.17 3.88
N THR A 239 12.88 -5.69 3.91
CA THR A 239 13.90 -6.18 4.84
C THR A 239 13.50 -5.93 6.30
N ASN A 240 12.94 -4.74 6.61
CA ASN A 240 12.45 -4.43 7.96
C ASN A 240 11.25 -5.31 8.34
N LEU A 241 10.31 -5.55 7.42
CA LEU A 241 9.17 -6.45 7.65
C LEU A 241 9.65 -7.87 7.96
N PHE A 242 10.60 -8.39 7.18
CA PHE A 242 11.21 -9.69 7.41
C PHE A 242 11.85 -9.78 8.80
N ARG A 243 12.69 -8.81 9.17
CA ARG A 243 13.35 -8.76 10.50
C ARG A 243 12.32 -8.64 11.63
N ALA A 244 11.27 -7.84 11.44
CA ALA A 244 10.20 -7.67 12.42
C ALA A 244 9.40 -8.96 12.63
N LEU A 245 9.11 -9.70 11.57
CA LEU A 245 8.41 -10.98 11.61
C LEU A 245 9.21 -12.00 12.41
N TYR A 246 10.48 -12.25 12.07
CA TYR A 246 11.30 -13.23 12.78
C TYR A 246 11.53 -12.85 14.24
N ARG A 247 11.78 -11.58 14.55
CA ARG A 247 11.85 -11.10 15.93
C ARG A 247 10.55 -11.34 16.70
N HIS A 248 9.38 -11.10 16.04
CA HIS A 248 8.09 -11.38 16.64
C HIS A 248 7.94 -12.88 16.94
N MET A 249 8.37 -13.73 16.03
CA MET A 249 8.36 -15.18 16.22
C MET A 249 9.25 -15.65 17.40
N GLU A 250 10.40 -14.99 17.62
CA GLU A 250 11.28 -15.26 18.77
C GLU A 250 10.67 -14.89 20.13
N HIS A 251 9.82 -13.84 20.16
CA HIS A 251 9.27 -13.30 21.41
C HIS A 251 7.79 -13.62 21.64
N SER A 252 7.16 -14.35 20.74
CA SER A 252 5.73 -14.69 20.77
C SER A 252 5.54 -16.19 20.55
N ASN A 253 4.60 -16.78 21.26
CA ASN A 253 4.16 -18.16 21.05
C ASN A 253 2.92 -18.25 20.13
N THR A 254 2.55 -17.15 19.45
CA THR A 254 1.40 -17.13 18.55
C THR A 254 1.63 -18.07 17.37
N ARG A 255 0.56 -18.77 16.96
CA ARG A 255 0.58 -19.73 15.87
C ARG A 255 -0.06 -19.11 14.63
N PHE A 256 0.37 -19.58 13.47
CA PHE A 256 -0.27 -19.27 12.21
C PHE A 256 -1.63 -19.99 12.14
N GLU A 257 -2.66 -19.24 11.80
CA GLU A 257 -4.03 -19.73 11.64
C GLU A 257 -4.66 -19.21 10.35
N ARG A 258 -5.75 -19.82 9.91
CA ARG A 258 -6.50 -19.31 8.75
C ARG A 258 -6.96 -17.88 8.98
N ALA A 259 -6.83 -17.05 7.95
CA ALA A 259 -7.35 -15.68 8.00
C ALA A 259 -8.90 -15.68 8.07
N ARG A 260 -9.46 -14.65 8.73
CA ARG A 260 -10.91 -14.44 8.76
C ARG A 260 -11.43 -14.05 7.37
N GLY A 261 -12.67 -14.42 7.08
CA GLY A 261 -13.35 -14.09 5.84
C GLY A 261 -13.66 -15.30 4.97
N ALA A 262 -14.05 -15.06 3.74
CA ALA A 262 -14.37 -16.11 2.78
C ALA A 262 -13.11 -16.91 2.40
N ARG A 263 -13.26 -18.25 2.29
CA ARG A 263 -12.14 -19.10 1.85
C ARG A 263 -11.78 -18.81 0.39
N GLY A 264 -10.51 -18.50 0.13
CA GLY A 264 -10.03 -18.24 -1.21
C GLY A 264 -10.09 -19.46 -2.11
N MET A 265 -10.56 -19.30 -3.34
CA MET A 265 -10.59 -20.36 -4.36
C MET A 265 -9.23 -20.54 -5.03
N VAL A 266 -8.47 -19.46 -5.17
CA VAL A 266 -7.20 -19.38 -5.88
C VAL A 266 -6.01 -19.35 -4.93
N MET A 267 -6.20 -18.75 -3.74
CA MET A 267 -5.15 -18.60 -2.74
C MET A 267 -5.52 -19.22 -1.40
N ALA A 268 -4.55 -19.83 -0.74
CA ALA A 268 -4.61 -20.13 0.69
C ALA A 268 -4.18 -18.88 1.46
N VAL A 269 -5.03 -18.40 2.38
CA VAL A 269 -4.83 -17.16 3.12
C VAL A 269 -4.81 -17.44 4.62
N PHE A 270 -3.71 -17.08 5.27
CA PHE A 270 -3.51 -17.29 6.71
C PHE A 270 -2.83 -16.09 7.35
N THR A 271 -2.83 -16.03 8.66
CA THR A 271 -2.31 -14.90 9.42
C THR A 271 -1.63 -15.37 10.71
N LEU A 272 -0.85 -14.46 11.29
CA LEU A 272 -0.36 -14.57 12.65
C LEU A 272 -1.16 -13.56 13.48
N PRO A 273 -2.07 -13.99 14.39
CA PRO A 273 -3.02 -13.10 15.05
C PRO A 273 -2.43 -11.89 15.75
N SER A 274 -1.25 -12.04 16.34
CA SER A 274 -0.52 -10.98 17.04
C SER A 274 0.38 -10.12 16.13
N PHE A 275 0.39 -10.38 14.82
CA PHE A 275 1.18 -9.65 13.84
C PHE A 275 0.31 -9.26 12.65
N ASP A 276 0.19 -7.97 12.37
CA ASP A 276 -0.78 -7.39 11.43
C ASP A 276 -0.47 -7.66 9.94
N VAL A 277 -0.16 -8.91 9.60
CA VAL A 277 0.15 -9.36 8.24
C VAL A 277 -0.67 -10.60 7.91
N VAL A 278 -1.14 -10.69 6.68
CA VAL A 278 -1.67 -11.90 6.07
C VAL A 278 -0.66 -12.47 5.09
N PHE A 279 -0.65 -13.78 4.98
CA PHE A 279 0.16 -14.57 4.08
C PHE A 279 -0.75 -15.20 3.03
N LYS A 280 -0.35 -15.11 1.76
CA LYS A 280 -1.13 -15.62 0.63
C LYS A 280 -0.26 -16.52 -0.22
N LEU A 281 -0.68 -17.77 -0.38
CA LEU A 281 -0.04 -18.78 -1.22
C LEU A 281 -0.96 -19.12 -2.38
N ILE A 282 -0.43 -19.12 -3.59
CA ILE A 282 -1.16 -19.57 -4.77
C ILE A 282 -1.34 -21.07 -4.67
N LYS A 283 -2.59 -21.56 -4.78
CA LYS A 283 -2.91 -22.98 -4.79
C LYS A 283 -2.42 -23.65 -6.07
N ASP A 284 -2.12 -24.93 -6.00
CA ASP A 284 -1.64 -25.72 -7.13
C ASP A 284 -2.72 -25.97 -8.18
N ARG A 285 -3.98 -26.02 -7.73
CA ARG A 285 -5.17 -26.28 -8.56
C ARG A 285 -6.30 -25.36 -8.19
N PHE A 286 -6.98 -24.84 -9.19
CA PHE A 286 -8.16 -24.00 -9.02
C PHE A 286 -9.43 -24.78 -9.35
N PRO A 287 -10.59 -24.38 -8.80
CA PRO A 287 -11.88 -24.95 -9.19
C PRO A 287 -12.15 -24.73 -10.70
N PRO A 288 -12.92 -25.61 -11.36
CA PRO A 288 -13.23 -25.46 -12.79
C PRO A 288 -13.95 -24.16 -13.17
N SER A 289 -14.59 -23.50 -12.20
CA SER A 289 -15.23 -22.19 -12.36
C SER A 289 -14.24 -21.04 -12.58
N LYS A 290 -12.98 -21.20 -12.20
CA LYS A 290 -11.92 -20.19 -12.37
C LYS A 290 -11.13 -20.48 -13.66
N ARG A 291 -11.21 -19.55 -14.62
CA ARG A 291 -10.50 -19.62 -15.92
C ARG A 291 -9.12 -18.94 -15.83
N THR A 292 -8.38 -19.16 -14.75
CA THR A 292 -7.07 -18.53 -14.49
C THR A 292 -6.03 -19.60 -14.15
N THR A 293 -4.76 -19.28 -14.31
CA THR A 293 -3.61 -20.15 -13.97
C THR A 293 -2.77 -19.51 -12.86
N PRO A 294 -1.92 -20.28 -12.14
CA PRO A 294 -0.97 -19.71 -11.18
C PRO A 294 -0.07 -18.62 -11.80
N GLU A 295 0.35 -18.78 -13.04
CA GLU A 295 1.17 -17.82 -13.77
C GLU A 295 0.39 -16.53 -14.09
N ASP A 296 -0.92 -16.63 -14.36
CA ASP A 296 -1.79 -15.46 -14.55
C ASP A 296 -1.92 -14.66 -13.25
N VAL A 297 -2.12 -15.35 -12.12
CA VAL A 297 -2.18 -14.71 -10.80
C VAL A 297 -0.88 -13.96 -10.49
N GLN A 298 0.28 -14.59 -10.70
CA GLN A 298 1.57 -13.93 -10.52
C GLN A 298 1.72 -12.69 -11.43
N ARG A 299 1.23 -12.77 -12.67
CA ARG A 299 1.25 -11.64 -13.62
C ARG A 299 0.38 -10.48 -13.12
N ARG A 300 -0.77 -10.76 -12.52
CA ARG A 300 -1.66 -9.76 -11.95
C ARG A 300 -1.07 -9.11 -10.71
N TYR A 301 -0.44 -9.87 -9.81
CA TYR A 301 0.35 -9.29 -8.71
C TYR A 301 1.42 -8.34 -9.23
N LYS A 302 2.13 -8.71 -10.29
CA LYS A 302 3.11 -7.84 -10.93
C LYS A 302 2.46 -6.58 -11.51
N LEU A 303 1.28 -6.69 -12.11
CA LEU A 303 0.52 -5.54 -12.61
C LEU A 303 0.21 -4.54 -11.49
N VAL A 304 -0.20 -5.03 -10.30
CA VAL A 304 -0.42 -4.20 -9.11
C VAL A 304 0.87 -3.46 -8.73
N PHE A 305 2.00 -4.15 -8.72
CA PHE A 305 3.30 -3.55 -8.38
C PHE A 305 3.70 -2.42 -9.33
N ASP A 306 3.29 -2.49 -10.58
CA ASP A 306 3.68 -1.54 -11.62
C ASP A 306 2.67 -0.40 -11.82
N ARG A 307 1.41 -0.56 -11.39
CA ARG A 307 0.30 0.31 -11.84
C ARG A 307 -0.48 1.02 -10.74
N ASP A 308 -0.33 0.67 -9.47
CA ASP A 308 -1.06 1.39 -8.41
C ASP A 308 -0.60 2.86 -8.31
N LYS A 309 -1.49 3.78 -8.68
CA LYS A 309 -1.25 5.23 -8.61
C LYS A 309 -2.20 5.93 -7.66
N VAL A 310 -3.33 5.31 -7.33
CA VAL A 310 -4.41 5.94 -6.57
C VAL A 310 -4.40 5.58 -5.09
N GLY A 311 -3.70 4.50 -4.72
CA GLY A 311 -3.61 4.08 -3.33
C GLY A 311 -4.85 3.32 -2.85
N ARG A 312 -5.50 2.56 -3.74
CA ARG A 312 -6.63 1.70 -3.43
C ARG A 312 -6.31 0.21 -3.56
N LEU A 313 -5.06 -0.13 -3.83
CA LEU A 313 -4.56 -1.51 -3.83
C LEU A 313 -3.64 -1.71 -2.62
N VAL A 314 -3.80 -2.81 -1.91
CA VAL A 314 -2.93 -3.16 -0.78
C VAL A 314 -1.52 -3.42 -1.27
N ASP A 315 -0.50 -2.86 -0.60
CA ASP A 315 0.88 -3.22 -0.91
C ASP A 315 1.14 -4.67 -0.54
N ALA A 316 1.56 -5.46 -1.53
CA ALA A 316 1.96 -6.83 -1.35
C ALA A 316 3.49 -6.94 -1.44
N GLN A 317 4.09 -7.69 -0.52
CA GLN A 317 5.51 -8.02 -0.54
C GLN A 317 5.68 -9.51 -0.87
N GLU A 318 6.48 -9.81 -1.86
CA GLU A 318 6.80 -11.18 -2.26
C GLU A 318 8.00 -11.70 -1.46
N PHE A 319 7.87 -12.83 -0.79
CA PHE A 319 8.97 -13.51 -0.11
C PHE A 319 9.20 -14.90 -0.69
N THR A 320 10.46 -15.33 -0.61
CA THR A 320 10.88 -16.68 -0.99
C THR A 320 11.61 -17.35 0.15
N ASN A 321 11.39 -18.67 0.27
CA ASN A 321 12.11 -19.54 1.21
C ASN A 321 12.04 -19.05 2.68
N LEU A 322 10.84 -18.61 3.14
CA LEU A 322 10.64 -18.40 4.58
C LEU A 322 10.52 -19.75 5.27
N SER A 323 11.22 -19.93 6.39
CA SER A 323 11.15 -21.13 7.21
C SER A 323 10.70 -20.79 8.64
N PHE A 324 9.82 -21.61 9.18
CA PHE A 324 9.29 -21.49 10.54
C PHE A 324 9.14 -22.88 11.15
N ASP A 325 9.25 -22.98 12.47
CA ASP A 325 9.02 -24.21 13.20
C ASP A 325 7.60 -24.74 12.95
N ARG A 326 7.44 -26.04 12.73
CA ARG A 326 6.15 -26.67 12.41
C ARG A 326 5.12 -26.46 13.50
N ASP A 327 5.50 -26.48 14.75
CA ASP A 327 4.63 -26.28 15.92
C ASP A 327 4.02 -24.87 15.99
N ARG A 328 4.53 -23.93 15.16
CA ARG A 328 4.00 -22.57 15.02
C ARG A 328 2.80 -22.50 14.08
N PHE A 329 2.32 -23.60 13.53
CA PHE A 329 1.16 -23.66 12.65
C PHE A 329 0.04 -24.47 13.30
N ASP A 330 -1.20 -24.04 13.10
CA ASP A 330 -2.36 -24.87 13.44
C ASP A 330 -2.44 -26.06 12.50
N GLU A 331 -2.81 -27.24 13.01
CA GLU A 331 -2.80 -28.48 12.24
C GLU A 331 -3.76 -28.41 11.04
N ASP A 332 -4.95 -27.84 11.21
CA ASP A 332 -5.91 -27.61 10.12
C ASP A 332 -5.32 -26.76 8.97
N LEU A 333 -4.44 -25.80 9.31
CA LEU A 333 -3.73 -24.99 8.30
C LEU A 333 -2.67 -25.83 7.58
N ILE A 334 -1.91 -26.64 8.31
CA ILE A 334 -0.92 -27.56 7.72
C ILE A 334 -1.59 -28.51 6.73
N GLU A 335 -2.72 -29.12 7.11
CA GLU A 335 -3.49 -30.00 6.22
C GLU A 335 -3.90 -29.28 4.93
N GLU A 336 -4.40 -28.05 5.03
CA GLU A 336 -4.76 -27.25 3.86
C GLU A 336 -3.56 -26.94 2.98
N LEU A 337 -2.44 -26.52 3.56
CA LEU A 337 -1.22 -26.19 2.82
C LEU A 337 -0.64 -27.43 2.10
N GLN A 338 -0.65 -28.57 2.75
CA GLN A 338 -0.20 -29.84 2.16
C GLN A 338 -1.14 -30.35 1.06
N ALA A 339 -2.44 -30.09 1.17
CA ALA A 339 -3.41 -30.49 0.16
C ALA A 339 -3.39 -29.59 -1.07
N ASP A 340 -3.31 -28.26 -0.87
CA ASP A 340 -3.60 -27.28 -1.89
C ASP A 340 -2.36 -26.55 -2.45
N CYS A 341 -1.20 -26.56 -1.74
CA CYS A 341 -0.04 -25.70 -2.02
C CYS A 341 1.31 -26.44 -2.08
N GLN A 342 1.33 -27.69 -2.53
CA GLN A 342 2.53 -28.56 -2.50
C GLN A 342 3.73 -27.98 -3.28
N ARG A 343 3.48 -27.17 -4.31
CA ARG A 343 4.55 -26.52 -5.08
C ARG A 343 5.21 -25.36 -4.34
N SER A 344 4.45 -24.71 -3.46
CA SER A 344 4.87 -23.51 -2.75
C SER A 344 5.23 -23.77 -1.29
N VAL A 345 4.98 -24.97 -0.75
CA VAL A 345 5.21 -25.32 0.64
C VAL A 345 5.86 -26.70 0.76
N THR A 346 6.88 -26.79 1.62
CA THR A 346 7.42 -28.06 2.12
C THR A 346 7.15 -28.14 3.62
N VAL A 347 6.52 -29.20 4.07
CA VAL A 347 6.31 -29.49 5.50
C VAL A 347 7.11 -30.72 5.87
N THR A 348 8.01 -30.56 6.85
CA THR A 348 8.80 -31.64 7.46
C THR A 348 8.29 -31.94 8.87
N GLU A 349 8.96 -32.80 9.62
CA GLU A 349 8.64 -33.05 11.03
C GLU A 349 8.89 -31.82 11.91
N ASP A 350 9.90 -31.01 11.57
CA ASP A 350 10.38 -29.90 12.40
C ASP A 350 9.99 -28.52 11.85
N GLU A 351 9.84 -28.36 10.53
CA GLU A 351 9.68 -27.04 9.90
C GLU A 351 8.66 -27.01 8.75
N VAL A 352 8.14 -25.81 8.49
CA VAL A 352 7.36 -25.44 7.31
C VAL A 352 8.13 -24.42 6.52
N ILE A 353 8.46 -24.76 5.27
CA ILE A 353 9.16 -23.86 4.34
C ILE A 353 8.17 -23.34 3.31
N LEU A 354 8.03 -22.01 3.25
CA LEU A 354 7.22 -21.31 2.27
C LEU A 354 8.14 -20.86 1.13
N HIS A 355 8.15 -21.60 0.01
CA HIS A 355 9.04 -21.32 -1.12
C HIS A 355 8.71 -20.04 -1.86
N HIS A 356 7.41 -19.70 -1.93
CA HIS A 356 6.92 -18.47 -2.53
C HIS A 356 5.64 -18.02 -1.84
N VAL A 357 5.62 -16.82 -1.29
CA VAL A 357 4.49 -16.29 -0.54
C VAL A 357 4.37 -14.78 -0.73
N TYR A 358 3.15 -14.28 -0.90
CA TYR A 358 2.83 -12.87 -0.79
C TYR A 358 2.43 -12.54 0.64
N THR A 359 2.87 -11.39 1.13
CA THR A 359 2.44 -10.85 2.42
C THR A 359 1.82 -9.49 2.21
N GLU A 360 0.71 -9.25 2.89
CA GLU A 360 -0.03 -8.00 2.83
C GLU A 360 -0.41 -7.55 4.24
N ARG A 361 -0.69 -6.26 4.39
CA ARG A 361 -1.26 -5.76 5.65
C ARG A 361 -2.61 -6.42 5.90
N ARG A 362 -2.81 -6.91 7.14
CA ARG A 362 -4.11 -7.45 7.54
C ARG A 362 -5.15 -6.32 7.61
N LEU A 363 -6.23 -6.51 6.89
CA LEU A 363 -7.38 -5.63 6.84
C LEU A 363 -8.60 -6.32 7.43
N TYR A 364 -9.61 -5.55 7.79
CA TYR A 364 -10.90 -6.10 8.15
C TYR A 364 -11.69 -6.38 6.85
N PRO A 365 -12.07 -7.62 6.51
CA PRO A 365 -12.85 -7.90 5.31
C PRO A 365 -14.13 -7.05 5.29
N LEU A 366 -14.38 -6.36 4.17
CA LEU A 366 -15.46 -5.38 4.08
C LEU A 366 -16.83 -6.02 4.29
N ASP A 367 -17.05 -7.24 3.79
CA ASP A 367 -18.31 -7.96 3.96
C ASP A 367 -18.61 -8.27 5.44
N LEU A 368 -17.58 -8.55 6.24
CA LEU A 368 -17.70 -8.72 7.69
C LEU A 368 -17.87 -7.37 8.40
N TYR A 369 -17.10 -6.36 7.99
CA TYR A 369 -17.16 -5.00 8.56
C TYR A 369 -18.58 -4.42 8.44
N LEU A 370 -19.21 -4.53 7.27
CA LEU A 370 -20.56 -4.04 7.00
C LEU A 370 -21.64 -4.74 7.85
N ARG A 371 -21.38 -5.94 8.35
CA ARG A 371 -22.32 -6.70 9.22
C ARG A 371 -22.07 -6.51 10.70
N GLU A 372 -20.81 -6.31 11.09
CA GLU A 372 -20.40 -6.33 12.50
C GLU A 372 -20.27 -4.94 13.12
N MET A 373 -20.13 -3.89 12.30
CA MET A 373 -19.97 -2.51 12.79
C MET A 373 -21.30 -1.79 13.00
N ALA A 374 -21.25 -0.70 13.79
CA ALA A 374 -22.40 0.20 13.98
C ALA A 374 -22.89 0.76 12.62
N PRO A 375 -24.19 1.02 12.47
CA PRO A 375 -24.79 1.43 11.19
C PRO A 375 -24.11 2.63 10.52
N ASP A 376 -23.72 3.64 11.29
CA ASP A 376 -23.03 4.83 10.75
C ASP A 376 -21.69 4.47 10.14
N ARG A 377 -20.90 3.64 10.83
CA ARG A 377 -19.61 3.14 10.36
C ARG A 377 -19.75 2.24 9.13
N ALA A 378 -20.77 1.40 9.11
CA ALA A 378 -21.08 0.56 7.95
C ALA A 378 -21.46 1.41 6.74
N ARG A 379 -22.25 2.50 6.94
CA ARG A 379 -22.62 3.43 5.88
C ARG A 379 -21.40 4.20 5.34
N GLU A 380 -20.53 4.72 6.21
CA GLU A 380 -19.28 5.39 5.82
C GLU A 380 -18.40 4.45 4.98
N ALA A 381 -18.25 3.19 5.40
CA ALA A 381 -17.48 2.21 4.66
C ALA A 381 -18.13 1.86 3.31
N ALA A 382 -19.46 1.81 3.22
CA ALA A 382 -20.17 1.59 1.95
C ALA A 382 -19.99 2.77 0.98
N ILE A 383 -19.96 4.01 1.47
CA ILE A 383 -19.66 5.20 0.66
C ILE A 383 -18.21 5.12 0.15
N ASP A 384 -17.25 4.83 1.04
CA ASP A 384 -15.84 4.74 0.62
C ASP A 384 -15.55 3.53 -0.29
N TYR A 385 -16.38 2.49 -0.21
CA TYR A 385 -16.33 1.36 -1.14
C TYR A 385 -16.66 1.79 -2.58
N GLY A 386 -17.71 2.55 -2.80
CA GLY A 386 -18.03 3.12 -4.10
C GLY A 386 -16.91 4.07 -4.59
N ASN A 387 -16.36 4.90 -3.70
CA ASN A 387 -15.21 5.74 -4.02
C ASN A 387 -13.99 4.90 -4.43
N ALA A 388 -13.71 3.79 -3.73
CA ALA A 388 -12.61 2.91 -4.09
C ALA A 388 -12.75 2.31 -5.50
N ILE A 389 -13.96 1.92 -5.89
CA ILE A 389 -14.25 1.44 -7.26
C ILE A 389 -13.98 2.54 -8.31
N LYS A 390 -14.46 3.76 -8.07
CA LYS A 390 -14.23 4.91 -8.97
C LYS A 390 -12.74 5.27 -9.06
N ASP A 391 -12.03 5.26 -7.94
CA ASP A 391 -10.59 5.53 -7.89
C ASP A 391 -9.81 4.48 -8.69
N LEU A 392 -10.15 3.19 -8.57
CA LEU A 392 -9.55 2.13 -9.37
C LEU A 392 -9.85 2.30 -10.87
N ALA A 393 -11.08 2.62 -11.23
CA ALA A 393 -11.46 2.92 -12.62
C ALA A 393 -10.64 4.09 -13.17
N SER A 394 -10.47 5.16 -12.40
CA SER A 394 -9.64 6.32 -12.79
C SER A 394 -8.15 5.99 -12.92
N ALA A 395 -7.66 4.90 -12.30
CA ALA A 395 -6.30 4.38 -12.46
C ALA A 395 -6.13 3.36 -13.61
N ASN A 396 -7.14 3.17 -14.45
CA ASN A 396 -7.18 2.13 -15.48
C ASN A 396 -7.16 0.70 -14.90
N ILE A 397 -7.77 0.50 -13.74
CA ILE A 397 -7.84 -0.80 -13.07
C ILE A 397 -9.30 -1.20 -12.94
N PHE A 398 -9.61 -2.40 -13.41
CA PHE A 398 -10.89 -3.07 -13.19
C PHE A 398 -10.67 -4.25 -12.24
N PRO A 399 -11.33 -4.31 -11.07
CA PRO A 399 -11.14 -5.38 -10.10
C PRO A 399 -11.52 -6.77 -10.58
N GLY A 400 -12.32 -6.89 -11.64
CA GLY A 400 -12.91 -8.14 -12.12
C GLY A 400 -14.18 -8.48 -11.34
N ASP A 401 -14.03 -8.79 -10.08
CA ASP A 401 -15.13 -9.12 -9.16
C ASP A 401 -15.28 -8.01 -8.10
N LEU A 402 -16.42 -7.32 -8.14
CA LEU A 402 -16.74 -6.20 -7.25
C LEU A 402 -17.42 -6.65 -5.93
N PHE A 403 -17.36 -7.91 -5.53
CA PHE A 403 -17.94 -8.31 -4.25
C PHE A 403 -17.26 -7.66 -3.04
N PRO A 404 -18.02 -7.24 -2.00
CA PRO A 404 -17.43 -6.67 -0.79
C PRO A 404 -16.36 -7.54 -0.11
N LYS A 405 -16.46 -8.88 -0.24
CA LYS A 405 -15.46 -9.83 0.30
C LYS A 405 -14.04 -9.65 -0.27
N ASN A 406 -13.91 -8.99 -1.43
CA ASN A 406 -12.64 -8.77 -2.14
C ASN A 406 -11.98 -7.44 -1.74
N PHE A 407 -12.65 -6.67 -0.86
CA PHE A 407 -12.19 -5.42 -0.30
C PHE A 407 -11.98 -5.53 1.20
N GLY A 408 -11.15 -4.69 1.74
CA GLY A 408 -10.89 -4.62 3.17
C GLY A 408 -10.91 -3.19 3.67
N VAL A 409 -11.27 -3.04 4.94
CA VAL A 409 -11.29 -1.77 5.64
C VAL A 409 -10.04 -1.63 6.49
N SER A 410 -9.29 -0.56 6.30
CA SER A 410 -8.14 -0.23 7.13
C SER A 410 -8.60 0.27 8.51
N ARG A 411 -7.69 0.33 9.49
CA ARG A 411 -7.97 0.91 10.81
C ARG A 411 -8.44 2.38 10.77
N HIS A 412 -8.22 3.07 9.66
CA HIS A 412 -8.64 4.47 9.44
C HIS A 412 -9.94 4.59 8.62
N GLY A 413 -10.66 3.49 8.43
CA GLY A 413 -11.92 3.46 7.70
C GLY A 413 -11.77 3.56 6.18
N VAL A 414 -10.55 3.47 5.63
CA VAL A 414 -10.32 3.51 4.18
C VAL A 414 -10.53 2.12 3.60
N VAL A 415 -11.36 2.02 2.57
CA VAL A 415 -11.62 0.79 1.82
C VAL A 415 -10.60 0.63 0.71
N VAL A 416 -9.99 -0.55 0.65
CA VAL A 416 -8.96 -0.90 -0.35
C VAL A 416 -9.22 -2.29 -0.90
N PHE A 417 -8.83 -2.52 -2.14
CA PHE A 417 -8.97 -3.80 -2.83
C PHE A 417 -7.76 -4.68 -2.54
N TYR A 418 -7.97 -5.98 -2.33
CA TYR A 418 -6.89 -6.93 -2.01
C TYR A 418 -6.97 -8.28 -2.75
N ASP A 419 -7.99 -8.52 -3.58
CA ASP A 419 -8.14 -9.78 -4.32
C ASP A 419 -7.78 -9.61 -5.80
N TYR A 420 -6.55 -9.97 -6.15
CA TYR A 420 -5.97 -9.68 -7.46
C TYR A 420 -6.14 -10.80 -8.48
N ASP A 421 -6.90 -11.87 -8.17
CA ASP A 421 -6.99 -13.05 -9.01
C ASP A 421 -7.77 -12.86 -10.33
N GLU A 422 -8.58 -11.80 -10.44
CA GLU A 422 -9.34 -11.42 -11.63
C GLU A 422 -9.07 -9.98 -12.12
N LEU A 423 -8.10 -9.29 -11.50
CA LEU A 423 -7.77 -7.91 -11.84
C LEU A 423 -7.34 -7.77 -13.31
N ALA A 424 -7.86 -6.75 -13.99
CA ALA A 424 -7.57 -6.43 -15.38
C ALA A 424 -7.32 -4.93 -15.59
N LEU A 425 -6.75 -4.56 -16.73
CA LEU A 425 -6.78 -3.17 -17.16
C LEU A 425 -8.18 -2.83 -17.65
N LEU A 426 -8.74 -1.73 -17.15
CA LEU A 426 -10.08 -1.27 -17.54
C LEU A 426 -10.18 -1.01 -19.06
N SER A 427 -9.10 -0.55 -19.68
CA SER A 427 -9.00 -0.36 -21.13
C SER A 427 -9.10 -1.65 -21.94
N GLU A 428 -8.89 -2.83 -21.34
CA GLU A 428 -8.97 -4.15 -21.98
C GLU A 428 -10.34 -4.82 -21.77
N VAL A 429 -11.18 -4.26 -20.88
CA VAL A 429 -12.53 -4.77 -20.60
C VAL A 429 -13.51 -4.21 -21.62
N ASN A 430 -14.49 -5.02 -22.00
CA ASN A 430 -15.55 -4.64 -22.93
C ASN A 430 -16.87 -4.45 -22.18
N PHE A 431 -17.22 -3.19 -21.89
CA PHE A 431 -18.47 -2.85 -21.20
C PHE A 431 -19.63 -2.80 -22.19
N ARG A 432 -20.66 -3.60 -21.93
CA ARG A 432 -21.81 -3.78 -22.79
C ARG A 432 -23.11 -3.64 -22.01
N THR A 433 -24.12 -3.07 -22.65
CA THR A 433 -25.50 -3.10 -22.16
C THR A 433 -26.05 -4.52 -22.29
N MET A 434 -26.73 -5.00 -21.24
CA MET A 434 -27.36 -6.30 -21.28
C MET A 434 -28.51 -6.28 -22.29
N PRO A 435 -28.53 -7.21 -23.29
CA PRO A 435 -29.65 -7.29 -24.22
C PRO A 435 -30.96 -7.62 -23.49
N VAL A 436 -32.03 -6.93 -23.88
CA VAL A 436 -33.38 -7.19 -23.33
C VAL A 436 -33.88 -8.52 -23.89
N SER A 437 -34.30 -9.44 -23.01
CA SER A 437 -34.92 -10.71 -23.40
C SER A 437 -36.13 -10.46 -24.30
N GLN A 438 -36.24 -11.21 -25.38
CA GLN A 438 -37.34 -11.11 -26.34
C GLN A 438 -38.40 -12.21 -26.11
N SER A 439 -38.09 -13.22 -25.31
CA SER A 439 -38.99 -14.33 -25.01
C SER A 439 -38.84 -14.83 -23.57
N TYR A 440 -39.90 -15.43 -23.04
CA TYR A 440 -39.88 -16.09 -21.73
C TYR A 440 -38.92 -17.30 -21.72
N GLU A 441 -38.68 -17.91 -22.88
CA GLU A 441 -37.73 -19.02 -23.03
C GLU A 441 -36.28 -18.54 -22.82
N ASP A 442 -35.94 -17.32 -23.27
CA ASP A 442 -34.61 -16.72 -23.10
C ASP A 442 -34.29 -16.48 -21.61
N GLU A 443 -35.31 -16.10 -20.82
CA GLU A 443 -35.15 -15.86 -19.37
C GLU A 443 -34.97 -17.13 -18.54
N MET A 444 -35.39 -18.27 -19.06
CA MET A 444 -35.33 -19.58 -18.38
C MET A 444 -34.06 -20.37 -18.72
N LEU A 445 -33.19 -19.86 -19.59
CA LEU A 445 -31.95 -20.53 -19.93
C LEU A 445 -30.89 -20.37 -18.82
N ASP A 446 -30.22 -21.48 -18.47
CA ASP A 446 -29.09 -21.48 -17.53
C ASP A 446 -27.82 -20.82 -18.12
N GLN A 447 -27.83 -20.47 -19.40
CA GLN A 447 -26.74 -19.80 -20.10
C GLN A 447 -27.27 -18.54 -20.82
N PRO A 448 -26.41 -17.50 -20.98
CA PRO A 448 -26.80 -16.33 -21.75
C PRO A 448 -27.28 -16.71 -23.15
N TRP A 449 -28.46 -16.24 -23.54
CA TRP A 449 -29.06 -16.47 -24.88
C TRP A 449 -28.39 -15.65 -25.99
N PHE A 450 -27.43 -14.79 -25.62
CA PHE A 450 -26.64 -13.96 -26.53
C PHE A 450 -25.13 -14.29 -26.37
N PRO A 451 -24.30 -14.01 -27.40
CA PRO A 451 -22.87 -14.28 -27.32
C PRO A 451 -22.19 -13.39 -26.29
N VAL A 452 -21.42 -14.01 -25.38
CA VAL A 452 -20.61 -13.35 -24.34
C VAL A 452 -19.15 -13.70 -24.57
N GLU A 453 -18.33 -12.68 -24.79
CA GLU A 453 -16.88 -12.81 -24.91
C GLU A 453 -16.22 -12.81 -23.51
N PRO A 454 -15.01 -13.35 -23.37
CA PRO A 454 -14.34 -13.49 -22.07
C PRO A 454 -14.14 -12.17 -21.31
N ASN A 455 -14.03 -11.04 -22.01
CA ASN A 455 -13.81 -9.72 -21.42
C ASN A 455 -15.08 -8.85 -21.39
N ASP A 456 -16.24 -9.44 -21.71
CA ASP A 456 -17.52 -8.72 -21.62
C ASP A 456 -17.95 -8.56 -20.17
N VAL A 457 -18.35 -7.34 -19.81
CA VAL A 457 -18.89 -6.99 -18.51
C VAL A 457 -20.18 -6.20 -18.69
N PHE A 458 -21.19 -6.55 -17.92
CA PHE A 458 -22.51 -5.94 -17.92
C PHE A 458 -22.74 -5.19 -16.61
N PRO A 459 -22.47 -3.87 -16.55
CA PRO A 459 -22.55 -3.10 -15.29
C PRO A 459 -23.93 -3.09 -14.63
N GLU A 460 -24.99 -3.27 -15.39
CA GLU A 460 -26.35 -3.36 -14.84
C GLU A 460 -26.52 -4.55 -13.88
N GLU A 461 -25.76 -5.65 -14.08
CA GLU A 461 -25.78 -6.81 -13.19
C GLU A 461 -25.16 -6.50 -11.82
N PHE A 462 -24.32 -5.48 -11.71
CA PHE A 462 -23.73 -5.09 -10.43
C PHE A 462 -24.79 -4.80 -9.37
N ARG A 463 -25.92 -4.26 -9.76
CA ARG A 463 -27.06 -4.03 -8.86
C ARG A 463 -27.55 -5.32 -8.18
N THR A 464 -27.44 -6.45 -8.83
CA THR A 464 -27.97 -7.71 -8.31
C THR A 464 -27.18 -8.20 -7.11
N TYR A 465 -25.87 -8.12 -7.15
CA TYR A 465 -25.02 -8.61 -6.05
C TYR A 465 -24.51 -7.52 -5.11
N LEU A 466 -24.47 -6.25 -5.52
CA LEU A 466 -24.14 -5.13 -4.62
C LEU A 466 -25.25 -4.76 -3.64
N ARG A 467 -26.45 -5.35 -3.76
CA ARG A 467 -27.56 -5.16 -2.80
C ARG A 467 -27.37 -5.90 -1.47
N SER A 468 -26.38 -6.73 -1.32
CA SER A 468 -26.11 -7.44 -0.08
C SER A 468 -24.68 -7.16 0.43
N PRO A 469 -24.50 -6.63 1.66
CA PRO A 469 -25.56 -6.25 2.64
C PRO A 469 -26.42 -5.05 2.19
N ARG A 470 -27.63 -4.94 2.77
CA ARG A 470 -28.61 -3.91 2.41
C ARG A 470 -28.06 -2.47 2.38
N VAL A 471 -27.18 -2.13 3.34
CA VAL A 471 -26.53 -0.80 3.41
C VAL A 471 -25.75 -0.46 2.14
N VAL A 472 -25.17 -1.44 1.46
CA VAL A 472 -24.44 -1.22 0.20
C VAL A 472 -25.43 -0.85 -0.90
N GLY A 473 -26.55 -1.59 -1.05
CA GLY A 473 -27.58 -1.29 -2.03
C GLY A 473 -28.15 0.13 -1.86
N GLU A 474 -28.50 0.50 -0.63
CA GLU A 474 -29.02 1.83 -0.30
C GLU A 474 -28.02 2.95 -0.66
N VAL A 475 -26.74 2.77 -0.30
CA VAL A 475 -25.68 3.75 -0.60
C VAL A 475 -25.39 3.83 -2.10
N PHE A 476 -25.36 2.70 -2.81
CA PHE A 476 -25.10 2.71 -4.25
C PHE A 476 -26.24 3.35 -5.03
N ASP A 477 -27.49 3.12 -4.65
CA ASP A 477 -28.63 3.79 -5.30
C ASP A 477 -28.65 5.30 -5.02
N GLU A 478 -28.15 5.76 -3.86
CA GLU A 478 -28.18 7.17 -3.44
C GLU A 478 -26.93 7.97 -3.87
N VAL A 479 -25.73 7.37 -3.72
CA VAL A 479 -24.44 8.09 -3.81
C VAL A 479 -23.59 7.66 -5.03
N HIS A 480 -23.76 6.42 -5.51
CA HIS A 480 -22.94 5.84 -6.58
C HIS A 480 -23.75 5.15 -7.69
N PRO A 481 -24.91 5.68 -8.12
CA PRO A 481 -25.77 5.01 -9.10
C PRO A 481 -25.07 4.76 -10.45
N GLU A 482 -24.10 5.61 -10.80
CA GLU A 482 -23.34 5.54 -12.06
C GLU A 482 -22.48 4.29 -12.18
N ILE A 483 -22.01 3.68 -11.07
CA ILE A 483 -21.20 2.46 -11.11
C ILE A 483 -21.96 1.30 -11.78
N CYS A 484 -23.28 1.31 -11.70
CA CYS A 484 -24.14 0.31 -12.31
C CYS A 484 -24.60 0.68 -13.73
N THR A 485 -23.91 1.59 -14.42
CA THR A 485 -24.23 2.02 -15.79
C THR A 485 -23.07 1.76 -16.74
N VAL A 486 -23.34 1.44 -17.98
CA VAL A 486 -22.31 1.22 -19.01
C VAL A 486 -21.59 2.53 -19.34
N GLU A 487 -22.33 3.63 -19.30
CA GLU A 487 -21.84 4.98 -19.65
C GLU A 487 -20.65 5.37 -18.78
N PHE A 488 -20.71 5.17 -17.47
CA PHE A 488 -19.61 5.47 -16.55
C PHE A 488 -18.32 4.72 -16.92
N TRP A 489 -18.43 3.40 -17.15
CA TRP A 489 -17.26 2.58 -17.45
C TRP A 489 -16.68 2.86 -18.84
N GLN A 490 -17.57 3.12 -19.82
CA GLN A 490 -17.13 3.46 -21.17
C GLN A 490 -16.45 4.84 -21.19
N GLU A 491 -16.98 5.83 -20.47
CA GLU A 491 -16.33 7.14 -20.33
C GLU A 491 -14.93 7.01 -19.72
N MET A 492 -14.79 6.25 -18.62
CA MET A 492 -13.49 6.00 -18.02
C MET A 492 -12.52 5.32 -19.00
N LYS A 493 -12.99 4.35 -19.77
CA LYS A 493 -12.21 3.66 -20.79
C LYS A 493 -11.75 4.62 -21.89
N ASP A 494 -12.63 5.45 -22.41
CA ASP A 494 -12.34 6.40 -23.48
C ASP A 494 -11.32 7.45 -23.02
N ARG A 495 -11.41 7.95 -21.79
CA ARG A 495 -10.41 8.85 -21.17
C ARG A 495 -9.03 8.22 -21.14
N HIS A 496 -8.92 6.96 -20.74
CA HIS A 496 -7.64 6.23 -20.73
C HIS A 496 -7.10 5.99 -22.13
N GLN A 497 -7.94 5.65 -23.12
CA GLN A 497 -7.54 5.47 -24.51
C GLN A 497 -7.12 6.80 -25.15
N GLY A 498 -7.75 7.91 -24.77
CA GLY A 498 -7.37 9.26 -25.14
C GLY A 498 -6.06 9.74 -24.49
N GLY A 499 -5.44 8.94 -23.62
CA GLY A 499 -4.20 9.29 -22.93
C GLY A 499 -4.38 10.26 -21.77
N GLU A 500 -5.61 10.52 -21.36
CA GLU A 500 -5.91 11.34 -20.20
C GLU A 500 -5.35 10.67 -18.93
N ARG A 501 -4.70 11.47 -18.09
CA ARG A 501 -4.22 11.05 -16.77
C ARG A 501 -4.99 11.84 -15.72
N PRO A 502 -6.04 11.23 -15.12
CA PRO A 502 -6.81 11.90 -14.09
C PRO A 502 -5.91 12.33 -12.94
N ASP A 503 -6.19 13.50 -12.38
CA ASP A 503 -5.54 13.95 -11.17
C ASP A 503 -6.13 13.20 -9.98
N PHE A 504 -5.27 12.64 -9.15
CA PHE A 504 -5.66 11.93 -7.96
C PHE A 504 -5.08 12.62 -6.73
N PHE A 505 -5.96 13.05 -5.85
CA PHE A 505 -5.60 13.67 -4.58
C PHE A 505 -5.86 12.69 -3.43
N PRO A 506 -4.85 12.31 -2.63
CA PRO A 506 -5.01 11.35 -1.55
C PRO A 506 -5.65 11.95 -0.28
N TYR A 507 -6.38 13.02 -0.43
CA TYR A 507 -7.15 13.70 0.62
C TYR A 507 -8.49 14.18 0.05
N PRO A 508 -9.53 14.32 0.92
CA PRO A 508 -10.86 14.72 0.50
C PRO A 508 -10.90 16.09 -0.21
N GLN A 509 -11.75 16.22 -1.21
CA GLN A 509 -11.90 17.46 -1.98
C GLN A 509 -12.29 18.66 -1.09
N GLN A 510 -13.01 18.44 -0.01
CA GLN A 510 -13.39 19.49 0.94
C GLN A 510 -12.21 20.14 1.68
N TYR A 511 -11.01 19.54 1.66
CA TYR A 511 -9.80 20.12 2.24
C TYR A 511 -9.01 20.96 1.22
N ARG A 512 -9.41 20.92 -0.05
CA ARG A 512 -8.72 21.67 -1.09
C ARG A 512 -9.14 23.12 -1.07
N PHE A 513 -8.15 23.99 -1.18
CA PHE A 513 -8.39 25.40 -1.36
C PHE A 513 -9.05 25.65 -2.72
N PRO A 514 -9.97 26.64 -2.83
CA PRO A 514 -10.63 26.97 -4.08
C PRO A 514 -9.61 27.25 -5.20
N GLU A 515 -9.92 26.80 -6.40
CA GLU A 515 -9.25 27.23 -7.62
C GLU A 515 -9.92 28.56 -8.06
N ASP A 516 -9.12 29.58 -8.36
CA ASP A 516 -9.63 30.87 -8.86
C ASP A 516 -10.25 30.73 -10.25
#